data_d03754e7994ff052bae271074d8e749a
#
_entry.id   d03754e7994ff052bae271074d8e749a
#
_cell.length_a   1.000
_cell.length_b   1.000
_cell.length_c   1.000
_cell.angle_alpha   90.00
_cell.angle_beta   90.00
_cell.angle_gamma   90.00
#
_symmetry.space_group_name_H-M   'P 1'
#
loop_
_entity.id
_entity.type
_entity.pdbx_description
1 polymer ?
#
loop_
_entity_poly.entity_id
_entity_poly.type
_entity_poly.pdbx_seq_one_letter_code
_entity_poly.pdbx_strand_id
1 'polypeptide(L)'
;MTTSFGPATTSAPLKDHKVQIPSFHGLRSSSASALPRNALSLPSSTRSLSLIRAVSTPAQSETATVKRSKVEIFKEQSNFIRYPLNEDILTDAPNISEAATQLIKFHGSYQQYNREERGSRSYSFMIRTKNPCGKVSNQLYLTMDDLADQFGIGTLRLTTRQTFQLHGVLKKDLKTVMGTIIRNMGSTLGACGDLNRNVLAPAAPLARKDYLFAQQTAENIAALLAPQSGFYYDIWVDGEKILTSEPPEVVQARNDNSHGTNFPDSPEPIYGTQFLPRKFKIAVTVPTDNSVDILTNDIGVVVVTDDDGEPQGFNIYVGGGMGRTHRLETTFPRLAEPIGYVPKEDILYAVKAIVVTQRENGRRDDRKYSRLKYLISSWGIEKFRSVVEQYYGKKFEPFRALPEWEFKSYLGWHEQGDGKLFYGLHVDNGRIGGNMKKTLREVIEKYNLNVRITPNQNIILTDVRAAWKRPITTTLAQAGLLQPRFVDPLNITAMACPAFPLCPLAITEAERGIPNILKRIRDVFDKVGLKYSESVVVRITGCPNGCARPYMAELGLVGDGPNSYQIWLGGTP
;
A
#
# COMPACT_ATOMS: atom_id res chain seq x y z
N MET A 1 24.76 -45.49 29.41
CA MET A 1 23.35 -45.63 29.82
C MET A 1 22.49 -45.15 28.67
N THR A 2 22.00 -46.10 27.91
CA THR A 2 21.13 -45.93 26.73
C THR A 2 19.68 -45.98 27.19
N THR A 3 18.88 -44.96 26.82
CA THR A 3 17.43 -45.08 26.90
C THR A 3 16.84 -44.69 25.54
N SER A 4 16.27 -45.75 24.94
CA SER A 4 15.49 -45.74 23.71
C SER A 4 14.08 -45.19 23.97
N PHE A 5 13.56 -44.35 23.07
CA PHE A 5 12.13 -44.09 22.95
C PHE A 5 11.60 -44.66 21.64
N GLY A 6 10.64 -45.58 21.77
CA GLY A 6 9.92 -46.17 20.66
C GLY A 6 8.74 -45.31 20.20
N PRO A 7 8.19 -45.56 19.00
CA PRO A 7 7.15 -44.72 18.40
C PRO A 7 5.75 -45.18 18.84
N ALA A 8 4.90 -44.23 19.21
CA ALA A 8 3.47 -44.45 19.40
C ALA A 8 2.70 -44.16 18.11
N THR A 9 2.18 -45.18 17.50
CA THR A 9 1.19 -45.15 16.43
C THR A 9 -0.21 -45.08 17.00
N THR A 10 -1.00 -44.12 16.62
CA THR A 10 -2.46 -44.24 16.58
C THR A 10 -3.01 -43.46 15.41
N SER A 11 -3.42 -44.21 14.41
CA SER A 11 -4.20 -43.77 13.26
C SER A 11 -5.68 -43.79 13.63
N ALA A 12 -6.38 -42.64 13.43
CA ALA A 12 -7.84 -42.59 13.40
C ALA A 12 -8.30 -42.33 11.96
N PRO A 13 -9.41 -42.92 11.50
CA PRO A 13 -9.80 -42.93 10.09
C PRO A 13 -10.47 -41.61 9.68
N LEU A 14 -10.10 -41.15 8.48
CA LEU A 14 -10.74 -40.03 7.75
C LEU A 14 -12.15 -40.42 7.29
N LYS A 15 -13.14 -39.67 7.70
CA LYS A 15 -14.50 -39.76 7.15
C LYS A 15 -14.55 -39.03 5.80
N ASP A 16 -14.97 -39.78 4.77
CA ASP A 16 -15.30 -39.25 3.44
C ASP A 16 -16.46 -38.28 3.51
N HIS A 17 -16.21 -37.02 3.20
CA HIS A 17 -17.25 -36.04 2.87
C HIS A 17 -17.28 -35.85 1.36
N LYS A 18 -18.28 -36.45 0.71
CA LYS A 18 -18.63 -36.17 -0.68
C LYS A 18 -19.08 -34.73 -0.82
N VAL A 19 -18.33 -33.94 -1.58
CA VAL A 19 -18.70 -32.59 -2.01
C VAL A 19 -19.67 -32.75 -3.18
N GLN A 20 -20.93 -32.36 -3.01
CA GLN A 20 -21.89 -32.20 -4.11
C GLN A 20 -21.62 -30.84 -4.80
N ILE A 21 -21.31 -30.90 -6.08
CA ILE A 21 -21.19 -29.71 -6.95
C ILE A 21 -22.55 -29.48 -7.58
N PRO A 22 -23.19 -28.31 -7.44
CA PRO A 22 -24.40 -27.99 -8.20
C PRO A 22 -24.05 -27.68 -9.65
N SER A 23 -24.70 -28.39 -10.58
CA SER A 23 -24.62 -28.13 -12.02
C SER A 23 -25.42 -26.88 -12.40
N PHE A 24 -24.76 -25.91 -13.02
CA PHE A 24 -25.42 -24.77 -13.67
C PHE A 24 -25.98 -25.21 -15.02
N HIS A 25 -27.30 -25.21 -15.17
CA HIS A 25 -27.99 -25.30 -16.47
C HIS A 25 -28.25 -23.90 -17.02
N GLY A 26 -28.03 -23.83 -18.34
CA GLY A 26 -27.99 -22.61 -19.11
C GLY A 26 -29.30 -21.81 -19.17
N LEU A 27 -29.14 -20.53 -19.34
CA LEU A 27 -30.18 -19.58 -19.69
C LEU A 27 -30.24 -19.43 -21.20
N ARG A 28 -31.38 -19.83 -21.76
CA ARG A 28 -31.75 -19.58 -23.15
C ARG A 28 -32.16 -18.12 -23.33
N SER A 29 -31.74 -17.57 -24.45
CA SER A 29 -32.21 -16.32 -25.04
C SER A 29 -33.70 -16.38 -25.37
N SER A 30 -34.46 -15.33 -25.06
CA SER A 30 -35.74 -15.06 -25.69
C SER A 30 -35.87 -13.59 -26.09
N SER A 31 -36.14 -13.45 -27.31
CA SER A 31 -36.48 -12.39 -28.24
C SER A 31 -37.34 -11.23 -27.75
N ALA A 32 -37.09 -10.13 -28.42
CA ALA A 32 -37.76 -8.85 -28.48
C ALA A 32 -39.27 -8.86 -28.59
N SER A 33 -39.92 -7.89 -28.01
CA SER A 33 -41.19 -7.35 -28.51
C SER A 33 -41.32 -5.85 -28.24
N ALA A 34 -41.95 -5.19 -29.21
CA ALA A 34 -41.93 -3.78 -29.50
C ALA A 34 -42.89 -2.92 -28.64
N LEU A 35 -42.61 -1.64 -28.71
CA LEU A 35 -43.26 -0.42 -28.26
C LEU A 35 -44.81 -0.33 -28.40
N PRO A 36 -45.44 0.68 -27.74
CA PRO A 36 -45.87 1.81 -28.54
C PRO A 36 -45.54 3.21 -27.98
N ARG A 37 -45.31 4.10 -28.94
CA ARG A 37 -45.22 5.55 -28.80
C ARG A 37 -46.59 6.14 -28.45
N ASN A 38 -46.60 7.11 -27.55
CA ASN A 38 -47.59 8.18 -27.58
C ASN A 38 -46.94 9.52 -27.29
N ALA A 39 -47.08 10.41 -28.25
CA ALA A 39 -46.72 11.80 -28.22
C ALA A 39 -47.81 12.60 -27.50
N LEU A 40 -47.43 13.57 -26.67
CA LEU A 40 -48.24 14.73 -26.39
C LEU A 40 -47.38 15.98 -26.13
N SER A 41 -47.84 17.01 -26.76
CA SER A 41 -47.36 18.33 -27.06
C SER A 41 -46.99 19.23 -25.87
N LEU A 42 -46.06 20.15 -26.14
CA LEU A 42 -45.72 21.36 -25.39
C LEU A 42 -46.82 22.41 -25.37
N PRO A 43 -46.78 23.31 -24.39
CA PRO A 43 -46.80 24.73 -24.76
C PRO A 43 -45.66 25.54 -24.16
N SER A 44 -45.17 26.44 -25.03
CA SER A 44 -44.25 27.50 -24.80
C SER A 44 -44.81 28.60 -23.88
N SER A 45 -44.03 29.08 -22.93
CA SER A 45 -44.18 30.47 -22.44
C SER A 45 -42.85 31.01 -21.93
N THR A 46 -42.39 32.00 -22.65
CA THR A 46 -41.39 32.99 -22.28
C THR A 46 -41.77 33.77 -21.03
N ARG A 47 -40.87 33.87 -20.04
CA ARG A 47 -40.81 35.00 -19.11
C ARG A 47 -39.40 35.23 -18.54
N SER A 48 -38.92 36.37 -18.85
CA SER A 48 -37.96 37.33 -18.25
C SER A 48 -37.14 36.92 -17.03
N LEU A 49 -35.84 37.22 -17.20
CA LEU A 49 -34.81 37.37 -16.17
C LEU A 49 -35.21 38.40 -15.11
N SER A 50 -35.16 38.01 -13.86
CA SER A 50 -35.00 38.93 -12.74
C SER A 50 -33.88 38.43 -11.82
N LEU A 51 -32.85 39.26 -11.68
CA LEU A 51 -31.79 39.09 -10.69
C LEU A 51 -32.42 39.07 -9.27
N ILE A 52 -32.24 37.98 -8.55
CA ILE A 52 -32.48 37.95 -7.11
C ILE A 52 -31.12 37.80 -6.42
N ARG A 53 -30.68 38.87 -5.79
CA ARG A 53 -29.64 38.87 -4.76
C ARG A 53 -30.15 38.04 -3.58
N ALA A 54 -29.58 36.90 -3.34
CA ALA A 54 -29.84 36.14 -2.12
C ALA A 54 -28.90 36.63 -1.01
N VAL A 55 -29.46 37.38 -0.08
CA VAL A 55 -28.88 37.58 1.25
C VAL A 55 -29.29 36.32 2.04
N SER A 56 -28.35 35.45 2.30
CA SER A 56 -28.58 34.30 3.16
C SER A 56 -28.31 34.67 4.62
N THR A 57 -29.36 34.87 5.38
CA THR A 57 -29.33 34.76 6.84
C THR A 57 -29.20 33.26 7.19
N PRO A 58 -28.29 32.84 8.07
CA PRO A 58 -28.20 31.44 8.43
C PRO A 58 -29.39 31.04 9.28
N ALA A 59 -30.29 30.25 8.74
CA ALA A 59 -31.26 29.52 9.51
C ALA A 59 -30.52 28.51 10.41
N GLN A 60 -30.67 28.65 11.72
CA GLN A 60 -30.28 27.62 12.68
C GLN A 60 -31.17 26.40 12.45
N SER A 61 -30.67 25.44 11.64
CA SER A 61 -31.22 24.10 11.60
C SER A 61 -30.68 23.36 12.81
N GLU A 62 -31.54 22.78 13.63
CA GLU A 62 -31.19 21.78 14.63
C GLU A 62 -30.31 20.71 13.96
N THR A 63 -29.03 20.75 14.23
CA THR A 63 -28.07 19.77 13.73
C THR A 63 -28.30 18.46 14.45
N ALA A 64 -29.00 17.54 13.81
CA ALA A 64 -28.94 16.14 14.20
C ALA A 64 -27.45 15.79 14.31
N THR A 65 -26.97 15.46 15.50
CA THR A 65 -25.58 15.13 15.77
C THR A 65 -25.19 13.94 14.92
N VAL A 66 -24.49 14.19 13.80
CA VAL A 66 -24.00 13.12 12.90
C VAL A 66 -23.09 12.22 13.72
N LYS A 67 -23.50 10.97 13.90
CA LYS A 67 -22.75 9.97 14.65
C LYS A 67 -21.36 9.81 14.04
N ARG A 68 -20.32 10.22 14.77
CA ARG A 68 -18.93 10.05 14.37
C ARG A 68 -18.27 8.88 15.12
N SER A 69 -17.33 8.18 14.47
CA SER A 69 -16.57 7.11 15.14
C SER A 69 -15.63 7.71 16.19
N LYS A 70 -15.32 6.96 17.27
CA LYS A 70 -14.36 7.39 18.31
C LYS A 70 -13.02 7.87 17.74
N VAL A 71 -12.56 7.27 16.65
CA VAL A 71 -11.28 7.63 16.03
C VAL A 71 -11.33 9.01 15.40
N GLU A 72 -12.47 9.46 14.86
CA GLU A 72 -12.62 10.83 14.36
C GLU A 72 -12.53 11.85 15.50
N ILE A 73 -13.08 11.53 16.67
CA ILE A 73 -12.98 12.36 17.88
C ILE A 73 -11.51 12.42 18.34
N PHE A 74 -10.81 11.28 18.39
CA PHE A 74 -9.39 11.24 18.78
C PHE A 74 -8.52 12.10 17.86
N LYS A 75 -8.76 12.05 16.53
CA LYS A 75 -8.01 12.88 15.57
C LYS A 75 -8.26 14.37 15.78
N GLU A 76 -9.51 14.77 15.93
CA GLU A 76 -9.92 16.16 16.14
C GLU A 76 -9.30 16.76 17.42
N GLN A 77 -9.29 15.97 18.51
CA GLN A 77 -8.74 16.38 19.80
C GLN A 77 -7.23 16.26 19.89
N SER A 78 -6.58 15.71 18.87
CA SER A 78 -5.17 15.33 18.93
C SER A 78 -4.18 16.47 18.76
N ASN A 79 -4.62 17.69 18.52
CA ASN A 79 -3.73 18.78 18.14
C ASN A 79 -2.73 18.35 17.05
N PHE A 80 -3.29 17.97 15.87
CA PHE A 80 -2.53 17.46 14.73
C PHE A 80 -1.65 16.26 15.09
N ILE A 81 -2.31 15.17 15.55
CA ILE A 81 -1.73 13.87 15.85
C ILE A 81 -0.69 13.83 16.97
N ARG A 82 -0.65 14.83 17.86
CA ARG A 82 0.28 14.93 18.98
C ARG A 82 -0.28 14.43 20.30
N TYR A 83 -1.42 15.00 20.75
CA TYR A 83 -2.03 14.68 22.05
C TYR A 83 -3.02 13.50 21.91
N PRO A 84 -3.09 12.54 22.84
CA PRO A 84 -2.27 12.38 24.03
C PRO A 84 -0.96 11.59 23.82
N LEU A 85 -0.56 11.31 22.58
CA LEU A 85 0.60 10.48 22.27
C LEU A 85 1.89 11.03 22.88
N ASN A 86 2.09 12.35 22.86
CA ASN A 86 3.26 13.02 23.43
C ASN A 86 3.40 12.81 24.94
N GLU A 87 2.31 12.59 25.66
CA GLU A 87 2.30 12.30 27.10
C GLU A 87 2.43 10.80 27.35
N ASP A 88 1.62 9.98 26.68
CA ASP A 88 1.62 8.53 26.84
C ASP A 88 2.97 7.87 26.57
N ILE A 89 3.73 8.42 25.61
CA ILE A 89 5.04 7.85 25.25
C ILE A 89 6.08 8.03 26.35
N LEU A 90 5.89 9.00 27.25
CA LEU A 90 6.79 9.30 28.35
C LEU A 90 6.48 8.50 29.63
N THR A 91 5.34 7.83 29.71
CA THR A 91 4.99 7.02 30.89
C THR A 91 5.78 5.70 30.93
N ASP A 92 5.97 5.14 32.14
CA ASP A 92 6.68 3.86 32.32
C ASP A 92 5.87 2.63 31.90
N ALA A 93 4.56 2.78 31.66
CA ALA A 93 3.72 1.69 31.20
C ALA A 93 4.25 1.11 29.88
N PRO A 94 4.28 -0.23 29.69
CA PRO A 94 4.80 -0.85 28.47
C PRO A 94 3.91 -0.62 27.23
N ASN A 95 2.70 -0.14 27.43
CA ASN A 95 1.69 0.16 26.41
C ASN A 95 1.32 1.65 26.41
N ILE A 96 0.51 2.04 25.43
CA ILE A 96 -0.08 3.38 25.29
C ILE A 96 -1.61 3.28 25.29
N SER A 97 -2.30 4.40 25.55
CA SER A 97 -3.78 4.47 25.58
C SER A 97 -4.43 4.14 24.25
N GLU A 98 -5.76 3.98 24.25
CA GLU A 98 -6.53 3.71 23.01
C GLU A 98 -6.37 4.85 22.01
N ALA A 99 -6.47 6.09 22.45
CA ALA A 99 -6.29 7.27 21.59
C ALA A 99 -4.88 7.33 21.01
N ALA A 100 -3.85 7.25 21.85
CA ALA A 100 -2.47 7.23 21.41
C ALA A 100 -2.16 6.06 20.47
N THR A 101 -2.79 4.88 20.67
CA THR A 101 -2.69 3.73 19.74
C THR A 101 -3.23 4.04 18.34
N GLN A 102 -4.22 4.92 18.21
CA GLN A 102 -4.67 5.36 16.89
C GLN A 102 -3.72 6.40 16.27
N LEU A 103 -3.22 7.32 17.08
CA LEU A 103 -2.36 8.42 16.63
C LEU A 103 -0.95 7.98 16.24
N ILE A 104 -0.35 7.07 16.99
CA ILE A 104 1.00 6.58 16.68
C ILE A 104 1.09 5.94 15.27
N LYS A 105 -0.03 5.52 14.71
CA LYS A 105 -0.08 5.00 13.34
C LYS A 105 0.34 6.04 12.31
N PHE A 106 -0.01 7.31 12.52
CA PHE A 106 0.39 8.40 11.62
C PHE A 106 1.91 8.60 11.61
N HIS A 107 2.57 8.26 12.71
CA HIS A 107 4.03 8.24 12.84
C HIS A 107 4.67 6.93 12.39
N GLY A 108 3.94 6.06 11.69
CA GLY A 108 4.44 4.83 11.11
C GLY A 108 4.57 3.66 12.08
N SER A 109 4.01 3.75 13.29
CA SER A 109 4.11 2.69 14.28
C SER A 109 2.78 2.04 14.62
N TYR A 110 2.83 0.79 15.08
CA TYR A 110 1.70 0.04 15.62
C TYR A 110 2.08 -0.63 16.92
N GLN A 111 1.30 -0.41 17.96
CA GLN A 111 1.38 -1.23 19.15
C GLN A 111 0.95 -2.66 18.84
N GLN A 112 1.76 -3.62 19.23
CA GLN A 112 1.61 -5.05 18.98
C GLN A 112 1.88 -5.83 20.27
N TYR A 113 1.61 -7.11 20.25
CA TYR A 113 2.02 -8.08 21.26
C TYR A 113 2.11 -9.47 20.62
N ASN A 114 2.90 -10.37 21.22
CA ASN A 114 3.00 -11.73 20.74
C ASN A 114 1.66 -12.45 20.98
N ARG A 115 1.04 -12.89 19.89
CA ARG A 115 -0.28 -13.55 19.91
C ARG A 115 -0.25 -15.00 20.37
N GLU A 116 0.91 -15.59 20.48
CA GLU A 116 1.10 -16.99 20.95
C GLU A 116 1.31 -17.06 22.48
N GLU A 117 1.69 -15.96 23.10
CA GLU A 117 1.81 -15.88 24.55
C GLU A 117 0.42 -15.80 25.20
N ARG A 118 0.17 -16.73 26.13
CA ARG A 118 -1.04 -16.76 26.95
C ARG A 118 -0.76 -16.04 28.28
N GLY A 119 -1.70 -15.26 28.77
CA GLY A 119 -1.58 -14.53 30.04
C GLY A 119 -1.26 -13.04 29.86
N SER A 120 -0.17 -12.54 30.39
CA SER A 120 0.22 -11.12 30.26
C SER A 120 0.62 -10.80 28.83
N ARG A 121 0.18 -9.64 28.32
CA ARG A 121 0.58 -9.17 27.00
C ARG A 121 1.96 -8.52 27.06
N SER A 122 2.94 -9.15 26.41
CA SER A 122 4.26 -8.55 26.14
C SER A 122 4.11 -7.53 25.02
N TYR A 123 3.88 -6.26 25.39
CA TYR A 123 3.69 -5.20 24.39
C TYR A 123 5.00 -4.84 23.70
N SER A 124 4.92 -4.68 22.40
CA SER A 124 5.97 -4.18 21.53
C SER A 124 5.39 -3.29 20.43
N PHE A 125 6.27 -2.73 19.62
CA PHE A 125 5.87 -1.85 18.52
C PHE A 125 6.48 -2.32 17.21
N MET A 126 5.69 -2.26 16.15
CA MET A 126 6.17 -2.35 14.78
C MET A 126 6.44 -0.94 14.27
N ILE A 127 7.61 -0.72 13.71
CA ILE A 127 7.98 0.53 13.02
C ILE A 127 7.98 0.28 11.52
N ARG A 128 7.40 1.20 10.77
CA ARG A 128 7.39 1.17 9.30
C ARG A 128 8.00 2.45 8.75
N THR A 129 8.94 2.30 7.82
CA THR A 129 9.52 3.42 7.09
C THR A 129 8.61 3.92 5.97
N LYS A 130 8.85 5.12 5.48
CA LYS A 130 8.24 5.69 4.27
C LYS A 130 9.33 5.86 3.21
N ASN A 131 9.22 5.10 2.13
CA ASN A 131 10.20 5.03 1.06
C ASN A 131 9.46 5.14 -0.28
N PRO A 132 9.16 6.34 -0.78
CA PRO A 132 8.53 6.50 -2.10
C PRO A 132 9.32 5.74 -3.16
N CYS A 133 8.63 5.02 -4.07
CA CYS A 133 9.23 4.16 -5.09
C CYS A 133 10.14 3.04 -4.55
N GLY A 134 10.15 2.80 -3.24
CA GLY A 134 11.05 1.83 -2.61
C GLY A 134 12.51 2.27 -2.54
N LYS A 135 12.84 3.53 -2.81
CA LYS A 135 14.20 4.07 -2.77
C LYS A 135 14.75 4.05 -1.35
N VAL A 136 15.93 3.47 -1.17
CA VAL A 136 16.64 3.37 0.12
C VAL A 136 18.14 3.58 -0.14
N SER A 137 18.72 4.56 0.55
CA SER A 137 20.18 4.74 0.54
C SER A 137 20.87 3.59 1.28
N ASN A 138 22.13 3.32 0.93
CA ASN A 138 22.96 2.36 1.66
C ASN A 138 23.02 2.67 3.16
N GLN A 139 23.19 3.94 3.53
CA GLN A 139 23.23 4.39 4.91
C GLN A 139 21.92 4.05 5.66
N LEU A 140 20.77 4.31 5.03
CA LEU A 140 19.47 3.96 5.63
C LEU A 140 19.31 2.43 5.74
N TYR A 141 19.75 1.65 4.74
CA TYR A 141 19.68 0.20 4.82
C TYR A 141 20.50 -0.33 6.00
N LEU A 142 21.76 0.10 6.14
CA LEU A 142 22.65 -0.31 7.23
C LEU A 142 22.10 0.12 8.59
N THR A 143 21.54 1.35 8.67
CA THR A 143 20.85 1.82 9.87
C THR A 143 19.67 0.91 10.26
N MET A 144 18.83 0.53 9.29
CA MET A 144 17.70 -0.37 9.55
C MET A 144 18.16 -1.77 9.97
N ASP A 145 19.26 -2.23 9.42
CA ASP A 145 19.90 -3.49 9.75
C ASP A 145 20.41 -3.50 11.21
N ASP A 146 21.11 -2.45 11.63
CA ASP A 146 21.57 -2.26 13.02
C ASP A 146 20.41 -2.17 14.00
N LEU A 147 19.38 -1.38 13.66
CA LEU A 147 18.21 -1.22 14.51
C LEU A 147 17.42 -2.53 14.68
N ALA A 148 17.43 -3.41 13.66
CA ALA A 148 16.80 -4.72 13.77
C ALA A 148 17.49 -5.61 14.80
N ASP A 149 18.83 -5.54 14.90
CA ASP A 149 19.61 -6.32 15.86
C ASP A 149 19.55 -5.73 17.26
N GLN A 150 19.64 -4.40 17.39
CA GLN A 150 19.73 -3.73 18.68
C GLN A 150 18.39 -3.61 19.41
N PHE A 151 17.31 -3.36 18.66
CA PHE A 151 16.00 -3.00 19.22
C PHE A 151 14.83 -3.84 18.69
N GLY A 152 15.05 -4.65 17.67
CA GLY A 152 14.03 -5.50 17.06
C GLY A 152 14.21 -6.98 17.36
N ILE A 153 13.60 -7.80 16.51
CA ILE A 153 13.68 -9.28 16.56
C ILE A 153 14.84 -9.84 15.69
N GLY A 154 15.83 -9.02 15.34
CA GLY A 154 17.00 -9.42 14.55
C GLY A 154 16.73 -9.57 13.04
N THR A 155 15.54 -9.23 12.55
CA THR A 155 15.19 -9.37 11.13
C THR A 155 14.55 -8.11 10.56
N LEU A 156 14.76 -7.88 9.25
CA LEU A 156 14.04 -6.88 8.48
C LEU A 156 12.85 -7.52 7.74
N ARG A 157 11.81 -6.74 7.52
CA ARG A 157 10.69 -7.17 6.71
C ARG A 157 10.42 -6.18 5.59
N LEU A 158 10.51 -6.64 4.34
CA LEU A 158 10.06 -5.90 3.15
C LEU A 158 8.55 -6.03 2.99
N THR A 159 7.89 -4.94 2.60
CA THR A 159 6.43 -4.93 2.49
C THR A 159 5.96 -4.79 1.04
N THR A 160 4.71 -5.18 0.79
CA THR A 160 4.03 -4.94 -0.49
C THR A 160 3.78 -3.45 -0.79
N ARG A 161 4.25 -2.54 0.07
CA ARG A 161 4.23 -1.08 -0.15
C ARG A 161 5.64 -0.49 -0.18
N GLN A 162 6.63 -1.29 -0.57
CA GLN A 162 8.02 -0.85 -0.80
C GLN A 162 8.63 -0.16 0.42
N THR A 163 8.37 -0.69 1.63
CA THR A 163 8.88 -0.14 2.89
C THR A 163 9.47 -1.23 3.77
N PHE A 164 10.33 -0.84 4.72
CA PHE A 164 10.73 -1.73 5.80
C PHE A 164 9.69 -1.80 6.93
N GLN A 165 9.69 -2.93 7.62
CA GLN A 165 9.12 -3.06 8.96
C GLN A 165 10.17 -3.64 9.91
N LEU A 166 10.28 -3.01 11.09
CA LEU A 166 10.90 -3.58 12.28
C LEU A 166 9.82 -4.05 13.23
N HIS A 167 10.01 -5.20 13.84
CA HIS A 167 9.11 -5.75 14.84
C HIS A 167 9.84 -5.94 16.16
N GLY A 168 9.11 -5.92 17.28
CA GLY A 168 9.66 -6.16 18.61
C GLY A 168 10.24 -4.95 19.33
N VAL A 169 10.16 -3.75 18.77
CA VAL A 169 10.68 -2.53 19.41
C VAL A 169 9.89 -2.24 20.68
N LEU A 170 10.59 -2.02 21.80
CA LEU A 170 9.94 -1.68 23.06
C LEU A 170 9.57 -0.19 23.11
N LYS A 171 8.55 0.17 23.90
CA LYS A 171 8.09 1.56 24.05
C LYS A 171 9.23 2.51 24.42
N LYS A 172 10.07 2.13 25.39
CA LYS A 172 11.21 2.92 25.87
C LYS A 172 12.22 3.24 24.75
N ASP A 173 12.31 2.40 23.73
CA ASP A 173 13.28 2.52 22.63
C ASP A 173 12.72 3.26 21.41
N LEU A 174 11.39 3.55 21.35
CA LEU A 174 10.74 4.19 20.21
C LEU A 174 11.42 5.50 19.81
N LYS A 175 11.73 6.38 20.78
CA LYS A 175 12.38 7.68 20.53
C LYS A 175 13.76 7.48 19.90
N THR A 176 14.54 6.54 20.39
CA THR A 176 15.87 6.22 19.88
C THR A 176 15.79 5.68 18.46
N VAL A 177 14.93 4.69 18.22
CA VAL A 177 14.76 4.05 16.90
C VAL A 177 14.28 5.06 15.87
N MET A 178 13.19 5.80 16.15
CA MET A 178 12.66 6.78 15.21
C MET A 178 13.63 7.93 14.97
N GLY A 179 14.28 8.45 16.02
CA GLY A 179 15.29 9.50 15.92
C GLY A 179 16.52 9.06 15.12
N THR A 180 16.94 7.79 15.23
CA THR A 180 18.05 7.26 14.43
C THR A 180 17.67 7.13 12.95
N ILE A 181 16.45 6.69 12.63
CA ILE A 181 15.95 6.66 11.25
C ILE A 181 15.97 8.07 10.65
N ILE A 182 15.47 9.08 11.37
CA ILE A 182 15.41 10.47 10.88
C ILE A 182 16.82 11.04 10.68
N ARG A 183 17.74 10.86 11.63
CA ARG A 183 19.14 11.32 11.48
C ARG A 183 19.86 10.71 10.28
N ASN A 184 19.42 9.53 9.81
CA ASN A 184 19.95 8.87 8.62
C ASN A 184 19.05 9.08 7.39
N MET A 185 18.38 10.23 7.31
CA MET A 185 17.56 10.66 6.18
C MET A 185 16.38 9.73 5.85
N GLY A 186 15.96 8.90 6.80
CA GLY A 186 14.76 8.10 6.69
C GLY A 186 13.55 8.80 7.28
N SER A 187 12.36 8.28 7.00
CA SER A 187 11.11 8.76 7.58
C SER A 187 10.19 7.61 7.94
N THR A 188 9.38 7.82 8.98
CA THR A 188 8.27 6.96 9.33
C THR A 188 6.92 7.68 9.23
N LEU A 189 6.95 9.02 9.09
CA LEU A 189 5.77 9.87 9.06
C LEU A 189 4.89 9.55 7.86
N GLY A 190 3.62 9.30 8.09
CA GLY A 190 2.69 8.94 7.04
C GLY A 190 2.86 7.52 6.47
N ALA A 191 3.75 6.69 7.00
CA ALA A 191 3.84 5.29 6.55
C ALA A 191 2.60 4.46 6.91
N CYS A 192 1.82 4.90 7.90
CA CYS A 192 0.56 4.32 8.33
C CYS A 192 -0.46 5.44 8.65
N GLY A 193 -1.60 5.11 9.24
CA GLY A 193 -2.62 6.11 9.63
C GLY A 193 -3.71 6.35 8.56
N ASP A 194 -4.55 7.33 8.85
CA ASP A 194 -5.67 7.76 8.01
C ASP A 194 -5.27 8.97 7.16
N LEU A 195 -4.31 8.75 6.28
CA LEU A 195 -3.74 9.70 5.32
C LEU A 195 -3.21 8.93 4.12
N ASN A 196 -2.61 9.63 3.14
CA ASN A 196 -1.88 8.97 2.07
C ASN A 196 -0.63 8.27 2.62
N ARG A 197 -0.53 6.98 2.32
CA ARG A 197 0.60 6.14 2.73
C ARG A 197 1.73 6.21 1.72
N ASN A 198 2.72 5.32 1.84
CA ASN A 198 3.81 5.26 0.87
C ASN A 198 3.25 5.17 -0.56
N VAL A 199 3.76 5.99 -1.49
CA VAL A 199 3.42 5.95 -2.91
C VAL A 199 4.31 4.92 -3.60
N LEU A 200 3.69 4.01 -4.35
CA LEU A 200 4.40 2.98 -5.10
C LEU A 200 4.79 3.49 -6.49
N ALA A 201 5.90 2.98 -6.99
CA ALA A 201 6.25 3.01 -8.42
C ALA A 201 7.08 1.77 -8.77
N PRO A 202 7.25 1.42 -10.06
CA PRO A 202 8.16 0.35 -10.46
C PRO A 202 9.53 0.54 -9.83
N ALA A 203 10.04 -0.51 -9.17
CA ALA A 203 11.28 -0.41 -8.41
C ALA A 203 12.54 -0.46 -9.28
N ALA A 204 12.43 -0.96 -10.52
CA ALA A 204 13.58 -1.07 -11.43
C ALA A 204 14.22 0.30 -11.69
N PRO A 205 15.55 0.45 -11.48
CA PRO A 205 16.26 1.71 -11.67
C PRO A 205 16.64 1.92 -13.14
N LEU A 206 15.67 1.77 -14.03
CA LEU A 206 15.88 1.93 -15.46
C LEU A 206 16.03 3.40 -15.83
N ALA A 207 17.05 3.75 -16.61
CA ALA A 207 17.30 5.10 -17.15
C ALA A 207 16.41 5.41 -18.38
N ARG A 208 15.19 4.87 -18.40
CA ARG A 208 14.16 5.17 -19.40
C ARG A 208 13.35 6.37 -18.96
N LYS A 209 12.99 7.23 -19.90
CA LYS A 209 12.25 8.48 -19.62
C LYS A 209 10.94 8.25 -18.87
N ASP A 210 10.15 7.28 -19.28
CA ASP A 210 8.88 6.90 -18.66
C ASP A 210 9.05 6.40 -17.21
N TYR A 211 10.07 5.56 -16.94
CA TYR A 211 10.35 5.08 -15.57
C TYR A 211 10.84 6.19 -14.65
N LEU A 212 11.76 7.02 -15.13
CA LEU A 212 12.24 8.18 -14.37
C LEU A 212 11.10 9.14 -14.04
N PHE A 213 10.26 9.41 -15.02
CA PHE A 213 9.09 10.29 -14.87
C PHE A 213 8.05 9.70 -13.90
N ALA A 214 7.74 8.41 -14.00
CA ALA A 214 6.83 7.73 -13.08
C ALA A 214 7.35 7.78 -11.63
N GLN A 215 8.64 7.54 -11.42
CA GLN A 215 9.27 7.59 -10.11
C GLN A 215 9.28 9.01 -9.54
N GLN A 216 9.64 10.02 -10.34
CA GLN A 216 9.61 11.41 -9.92
C GLN A 216 8.18 11.85 -9.56
N THR A 217 7.20 11.50 -10.38
CA THR A 217 5.79 11.78 -10.09
C THR A 217 5.34 11.14 -8.78
N ALA A 218 5.74 9.90 -8.51
CA ALA A 218 5.40 9.24 -7.26
C ALA A 218 6.07 9.90 -6.03
N GLU A 219 7.28 10.41 -6.17
CA GLU A 219 7.96 11.20 -5.13
C GLU A 219 7.26 12.55 -4.90
N ASN A 220 6.90 13.26 -5.97
CA ASN A 220 6.17 14.52 -5.89
C ASN A 220 4.78 14.35 -5.23
N ILE A 221 4.03 13.30 -5.59
CA ILE A 221 2.76 12.96 -4.94
C ILE A 221 2.97 12.61 -3.45
N ALA A 222 4.04 11.89 -3.13
CA ALA A 222 4.36 11.53 -1.74
C ALA A 222 4.71 12.76 -0.90
N ALA A 223 5.40 13.75 -1.49
CA ALA A 223 5.74 15.04 -0.88
C ALA A 223 4.50 15.94 -0.74
N LEU A 224 3.67 16.08 -1.80
CA LEU A 224 2.42 16.84 -1.78
C LEU A 224 1.52 16.42 -0.60
N LEU A 225 1.38 15.10 -0.42
CA LEU A 225 0.49 14.49 0.57
C LEU A 225 1.23 14.07 1.85
N ALA A 226 2.42 14.60 2.12
CA ALA A 226 3.09 14.43 3.40
C ALA A 226 2.42 15.30 4.47
N PRO A 227 2.21 14.79 5.70
CA PRO A 227 1.74 15.63 6.79
C PRO A 227 2.70 16.78 7.06
N GLN A 228 2.17 17.98 7.19
CA GLN A 228 2.98 19.20 7.39
C GLN A 228 3.26 19.50 8.87
N SER A 229 2.44 19.02 9.76
CA SER A 229 2.59 19.20 11.21
C SER A 229 3.75 18.41 11.84
N GLY A 230 4.46 17.60 11.06
CA GLY A 230 5.54 16.72 11.52
C GLY A 230 6.94 17.31 11.47
N PHE A 231 7.23 18.31 10.69
CA PHE A 231 8.49 19.08 10.59
C PHE A 231 9.81 18.28 10.48
N TYR A 232 9.81 17.16 9.78
CA TYR A 232 10.99 16.28 9.75
C TYR A 232 12.09 16.69 8.76
N TYR A 233 11.78 17.56 7.79
CA TYR A 233 12.67 17.89 6.66
C TYR A 233 12.92 19.38 6.46
N ASP A 234 12.41 20.22 7.36
CA ASP A 234 12.54 21.66 7.26
C ASP A 234 13.52 22.17 8.29
N ILE A 235 14.28 23.21 7.92
CA ILE A 235 15.08 23.99 8.86
C ILE A 235 14.24 25.17 9.32
N TRP A 236 13.98 25.21 10.61
CA TRP A 236 13.23 26.27 11.28
C TRP A 236 14.14 27.06 12.20
N VAL A 237 14.10 28.38 12.11
CA VAL A 237 14.80 29.31 13.00
C VAL A 237 13.76 30.30 13.54
N ASP A 238 13.68 30.43 14.86
CA ASP A 238 12.76 31.31 15.57
C ASP A 238 11.27 31.18 15.16
N GLY A 239 10.87 29.95 14.76
CA GLY A 239 9.50 29.68 14.33
C GLY A 239 9.22 29.94 12.85
N GLU A 240 10.20 30.40 12.09
CA GLU A 240 10.13 30.57 10.64
C GLU A 240 10.84 29.43 9.90
N LYS A 241 10.22 28.98 8.81
CA LYS A 241 10.78 27.96 7.93
C LYS A 241 11.78 28.59 6.97
N ILE A 242 13.07 28.38 7.23
CA ILE A 242 14.16 29.01 6.47
C ILE A 242 14.52 28.20 5.22
N LEU A 243 14.44 26.86 5.26
CA LEU A 243 14.83 25.99 4.16
C LEU A 243 13.92 24.76 4.06
N THR A 244 13.47 24.47 2.84
CA THR A 244 12.79 23.24 2.49
C THR A 244 13.48 22.57 1.32
N SER A 245 13.57 21.22 1.34
CA SER A 245 14.06 20.43 0.21
C SER A 245 12.94 20.02 -0.75
N GLU A 246 11.73 20.53 -0.57
CA GLU A 246 10.58 20.17 -1.39
C GLU A 246 10.64 20.86 -2.76
N PRO A 247 10.26 20.15 -3.85
CA PRO A 247 10.18 20.72 -5.18
C PRO A 247 9.20 21.93 -5.23
N PRO A 248 9.53 23.02 -5.93
CA PRO A 248 8.68 24.22 -6.00
C PRO A 248 7.25 23.93 -6.50
N GLU A 249 7.10 23.03 -7.48
CA GLU A 249 5.80 22.63 -8.02
C GLU A 249 4.93 21.91 -6.98
N VAL A 250 5.55 21.17 -6.07
CA VAL A 250 4.84 20.51 -4.96
C VAL A 250 4.35 21.53 -3.95
N VAL A 251 5.20 22.49 -3.58
CA VAL A 251 4.83 23.59 -2.67
C VAL A 251 3.71 24.42 -3.27
N GLN A 252 3.81 24.77 -4.56
CA GLN A 252 2.78 25.51 -5.28
C GLN A 252 1.45 24.75 -5.28
N ALA A 253 1.43 23.49 -5.70
CA ALA A 253 0.20 22.68 -5.74
C ALA A 253 -0.40 22.46 -4.34
N ARG A 254 0.43 22.33 -3.28
CA ARG A 254 -0.04 22.22 -1.91
C ARG A 254 -0.74 23.49 -1.44
N ASN A 255 -0.18 24.66 -1.74
CA ASN A 255 -0.67 25.94 -1.24
C ASN A 255 -1.82 26.51 -2.08
N ASP A 256 -1.99 26.04 -3.31
CA ASP A 256 -3.09 26.47 -4.17
C ASP A 256 -4.45 26.12 -3.54
N ASN A 257 -5.26 27.13 -3.34
CA ASN A 257 -6.63 27.01 -2.82
C ASN A 257 -7.69 27.60 -3.78
N SER A 258 -7.37 27.74 -5.04
CA SER A 258 -8.24 28.35 -6.05
C SER A 258 -9.61 27.69 -6.16
N HIS A 259 -9.72 26.40 -5.80
CA HIS A 259 -10.96 25.62 -5.82
C HIS A 259 -11.41 25.14 -4.43
N GLY A 260 -11.00 25.82 -3.35
CA GLY A 260 -11.41 25.48 -1.99
C GLY A 260 -10.88 24.11 -1.49
N THR A 261 -9.71 23.72 -1.95
CA THR A 261 -9.10 22.42 -1.62
C THR A 261 -8.40 22.40 -0.27
N ASN A 262 -8.04 23.57 0.27
CA ASN A 262 -7.30 23.69 1.52
C ASN A 262 -8.17 24.17 2.68
N PHE A 263 -7.76 23.88 3.89
CA PHE A 263 -8.17 24.56 5.10
C PHE A 263 -7.29 25.80 5.27
N PRO A 264 -7.86 27.01 5.16
CA PRO A 264 -7.10 28.25 5.38
C PRO A 264 -6.48 28.25 6.79
N ASP A 265 -5.29 28.79 6.93
CA ASP A 265 -4.57 28.99 8.19
C ASP A 265 -4.31 27.70 9.00
N SER A 266 -4.52 26.51 8.41
CA SER A 266 -4.25 25.24 9.06
C SER A 266 -2.81 24.79 8.84
N PRO A 267 -2.09 24.32 9.89
CA PRO A 267 -0.81 23.65 9.74
C PRO A 267 -0.86 22.41 8.82
N GLU A 268 -2.04 21.85 8.62
CA GLU A 268 -2.33 20.77 7.67
C GLU A 268 -3.30 21.26 6.59
N PRO A 269 -2.82 21.98 5.57
CA PRO A 269 -3.71 22.64 4.62
C PRO A 269 -4.60 21.64 3.86
N ILE A 270 -4.08 20.47 3.46
CA ILE A 270 -4.85 19.46 2.72
C ILE A 270 -5.71 18.62 3.66
N TYR A 271 -5.23 18.30 4.86
CA TYR A 271 -5.88 17.30 5.73
C TYR A 271 -6.77 17.89 6.82
N GLY A 272 -6.46 19.10 7.29
CA GLY A 272 -7.09 19.66 8.48
C GLY A 272 -6.83 18.83 9.75
N THR A 273 -7.61 19.07 10.79
CA THR A 273 -7.48 18.37 12.10
C THR A 273 -7.91 16.92 12.05
N GLN A 274 -8.86 16.56 11.17
CA GLN A 274 -9.46 15.22 11.11
C GLN A 274 -8.74 14.26 10.16
N PHE A 275 -7.84 14.72 9.33
CA PHE A 275 -7.21 13.91 8.30
C PHE A 275 -8.25 13.21 7.39
N LEU A 276 -7.87 12.10 6.78
CA LEU A 276 -8.80 11.34 5.94
C LEU A 276 -9.68 10.40 6.80
N PRO A 277 -10.86 10.01 6.29
CA PRO A 277 -11.71 9.03 6.98
C PRO A 277 -11.04 7.67 7.17
N ARG A 278 -10.12 7.31 6.28
CA ARG A 278 -9.40 6.02 6.32
C ARG A 278 -8.07 6.12 5.58
N LYS A 279 -7.21 5.09 5.75
CA LYS A 279 -5.97 4.90 4.97
C LYS A 279 -6.21 5.11 3.49
N PHE A 280 -5.28 5.80 2.83
CA PHE A 280 -5.30 6.09 1.41
C PHE A 280 -4.03 5.57 0.74
N LYS A 281 -4.12 5.03 -0.46
CA LYS A 281 -3.01 4.38 -1.15
C LYS A 281 -2.96 4.84 -2.60
N ILE A 282 -1.78 5.24 -3.04
CA ILE A 282 -1.52 5.68 -4.41
C ILE A 282 -0.39 4.83 -4.99
N ALA A 283 -0.50 4.53 -6.27
CA ALA A 283 0.56 3.94 -7.06
C ALA A 283 0.67 4.67 -8.41
N VAL A 284 1.89 4.79 -8.90
CA VAL A 284 2.21 5.29 -10.24
C VAL A 284 2.85 4.14 -11.00
N THR A 285 2.62 4.03 -12.30
CA THR A 285 3.32 3.03 -13.12
C THR A 285 3.46 3.52 -14.56
N VAL A 286 4.17 2.72 -15.37
CA VAL A 286 4.31 2.92 -16.81
C VAL A 286 3.46 1.89 -17.56
N PRO A 287 3.12 2.11 -18.83
CA PRO A 287 2.47 1.11 -19.65
C PRO A 287 3.23 -0.22 -19.64
N THR A 288 2.52 -1.33 -19.70
CA THR A 288 3.01 -2.71 -19.62
C THR A 288 3.56 -3.18 -18.26
N ASP A 289 3.91 -2.30 -17.33
CA ASP A 289 4.46 -2.70 -16.02
C ASP A 289 3.39 -2.68 -14.92
N ASN A 290 2.84 -3.83 -14.56
CA ASN A 290 1.91 -3.97 -13.44
C ASN A 290 2.55 -4.51 -12.15
N SER A 291 3.85 -4.36 -11.96
CA SER A 291 4.53 -4.81 -10.72
C SER A 291 3.94 -4.22 -9.45
N VAL A 292 3.27 -3.06 -9.55
CA VAL A 292 2.62 -2.36 -8.42
C VAL A 292 1.18 -2.81 -8.14
N ASP A 293 0.59 -3.71 -8.96
CA ASP A 293 -0.85 -4.04 -8.94
C ASP A 293 -1.70 -2.76 -8.93
N ILE A 294 -1.61 -1.97 -10.00
CA ILE A 294 -2.10 -0.58 -10.08
C ILE A 294 -3.55 -0.44 -9.66
N LEU A 295 -4.42 -1.36 -10.09
CA LEU A 295 -5.86 -1.33 -9.84
C LEU A 295 -6.25 -1.64 -8.37
N THR A 296 -5.28 -2.00 -7.51
CA THR A 296 -5.54 -2.28 -6.08
C THR A 296 -5.44 -1.06 -5.18
N ASN A 297 -5.15 0.11 -5.74
CA ASN A 297 -4.91 1.35 -5.02
C ASN A 297 -6.13 2.27 -5.05
N ASP A 298 -6.25 3.17 -4.07
CA ASP A 298 -7.32 4.18 -4.05
C ASP A 298 -7.18 5.13 -5.24
N ILE A 299 -5.93 5.46 -5.66
CA ILE A 299 -5.59 6.08 -6.94
C ILE A 299 -4.51 5.24 -7.63
N GLY A 300 -4.72 4.92 -8.90
CA GLY A 300 -3.73 4.41 -9.83
C GLY A 300 -3.42 5.45 -10.90
N VAL A 301 -2.15 5.74 -11.12
CA VAL A 301 -1.66 6.72 -12.10
C VAL A 301 -0.78 6.01 -13.11
N VAL A 302 -1.10 6.09 -14.38
CA VAL A 302 -0.35 5.42 -15.45
C VAL A 302 0.18 6.48 -16.41
N VAL A 303 1.50 6.52 -16.56
CA VAL A 303 2.16 7.42 -17.51
C VAL A 303 1.66 7.13 -18.93
N VAL A 304 1.37 8.17 -19.67
CA VAL A 304 1.07 8.10 -21.11
C VAL A 304 2.23 8.79 -21.84
N THR A 305 2.82 8.10 -22.80
CA THR A 305 3.90 8.59 -23.65
C THR A 305 3.41 8.76 -25.08
N ASP A 306 4.11 9.59 -25.84
CA ASP A 306 4.01 9.60 -27.30
C ASP A 306 4.81 8.43 -27.93
N ASP A 307 4.87 8.40 -29.26
CA ASP A 307 5.56 7.38 -30.04
C ASP A 307 7.09 7.38 -29.84
N ASP A 308 7.67 8.55 -29.45
CA ASP A 308 9.10 8.72 -29.13
C ASP A 308 9.42 8.38 -27.65
N GLY A 309 8.41 7.97 -26.88
CA GLY A 309 8.53 7.62 -25.48
C GLY A 309 8.60 8.82 -24.52
N GLU A 310 8.29 10.04 -25.01
CA GLU A 310 8.23 11.22 -24.16
C GLU A 310 6.93 11.27 -23.35
N PRO A 311 7.01 11.49 -22.04
CA PRO A 311 5.81 11.60 -21.20
C PRO A 311 4.93 12.80 -21.55
N GLN A 312 3.67 12.55 -21.82
CA GLN A 312 2.66 13.55 -22.18
C GLN A 312 1.71 13.85 -21.02
N GLY A 313 1.39 12.87 -20.21
CA GLY A 313 0.47 12.98 -19.10
C GLY A 313 0.15 11.64 -18.47
N PHE A 314 -1.05 11.54 -17.90
CA PHE A 314 -1.41 10.37 -17.09
C PHE A 314 -2.86 9.94 -17.28
N ASN A 315 -3.07 8.65 -17.41
CA ASN A 315 -4.36 8.03 -17.15
C ASN A 315 -4.54 7.81 -15.64
N ILE A 316 -5.71 8.09 -15.12
CA ILE A 316 -6.02 7.96 -13.70
C ILE A 316 -7.13 6.94 -13.48
N TYR A 317 -6.89 6.03 -12.55
CA TYR A 317 -7.86 5.07 -12.01
C TYR A 317 -8.18 5.39 -10.56
N VAL A 318 -9.41 5.14 -10.11
CA VAL A 318 -9.86 5.44 -8.74
C VAL A 318 -10.68 4.31 -8.12
N GLY A 319 -10.61 4.17 -6.81
CA GLY A 319 -11.52 3.33 -6.04
C GLY A 319 -11.10 1.89 -5.82
N GLY A 320 -9.84 1.56 -6.04
CA GLY A 320 -9.30 0.23 -5.74
C GLY A 320 -9.07 -0.01 -4.24
N GLY A 321 -9.17 -1.27 -3.83
CA GLY A 321 -8.86 -1.63 -2.44
C GLY A 321 -9.24 -3.05 -2.07
N MET A 322 -8.25 -3.85 -1.69
CA MET A 322 -8.39 -5.29 -1.50
C MET A 322 -8.94 -5.70 -0.12
N GLY A 323 -8.88 -4.84 0.91
CA GLY A 323 -9.29 -5.23 2.25
C GLY A 323 -10.80 -5.29 2.45
N ARG A 324 -11.26 -6.28 3.21
CA ARG A 324 -12.65 -6.39 3.72
C ARG A 324 -12.63 -6.61 5.23
N THR A 325 -13.78 -6.54 5.87
CA THR A 325 -13.96 -6.81 7.29
C THR A 325 -14.35 -8.28 7.47
N HIS A 326 -13.72 -8.96 8.43
CA HIS A 326 -14.01 -10.35 8.74
C HIS A 326 -15.51 -10.56 9.08
N ARG A 327 -16.11 -11.58 8.50
CA ARG A 327 -17.54 -11.94 8.68
C ARG A 327 -18.54 -10.83 8.37
N LEU A 328 -18.14 -9.85 7.54
CA LEU A 328 -19.04 -8.79 7.08
C LEU A 328 -19.04 -8.76 5.54
N GLU A 329 -19.99 -9.45 4.94
CA GLU A 329 -20.08 -9.67 3.49
C GLU A 329 -20.38 -8.40 2.71
N THR A 330 -21.02 -7.42 3.33
CA THR A 330 -21.26 -6.09 2.75
C THR A 330 -19.97 -5.28 2.55
N THR A 331 -18.83 -5.77 3.04
CA THR A 331 -17.49 -5.24 2.72
C THR A 331 -16.81 -6.16 1.72
N PHE A 332 -16.21 -5.60 0.67
CA PHE A 332 -15.71 -6.33 -0.49
C PHE A 332 -14.36 -5.80 -0.99
N PRO A 333 -13.52 -6.62 -1.65
CA PRO A 333 -12.42 -6.14 -2.47
C PRO A 333 -12.97 -5.48 -3.74
N ARG A 334 -12.27 -4.45 -4.26
CA ARG A 334 -12.65 -3.75 -5.49
C ARG A 334 -11.40 -3.35 -6.26
N LEU A 335 -11.46 -3.46 -7.58
CA LEU A 335 -10.50 -2.88 -8.50
C LEU A 335 -10.85 -1.42 -8.76
N ALA A 336 -9.84 -0.61 -9.08
CA ALA A 336 -10.02 0.77 -9.49
C ALA A 336 -10.61 0.86 -10.90
N GLU A 337 -11.42 1.88 -11.13
CA GLU A 337 -12.03 2.19 -12.43
C GLU A 337 -11.40 3.43 -13.05
N PRO A 338 -11.34 3.53 -14.40
CA PRO A 338 -10.80 4.71 -15.08
C PRO A 338 -11.67 5.94 -14.81
N ILE A 339 -11.03 7.09 -14.54
CA ILE A 339 -11.73 8.36 -14.38
C ILE A 339 -11.44 9.32 -15.54
N GLY A 340 -10.28 9.22 -16.19
CA GLY A 340 -9.89 10.01 -17.33
C GLY A 340 -8.38 10.23 -17.42
N TYR A 341 -7.98 11.10 -18.35
CA TYR A 341 -6.60 11.50 -18.58
C TYR A 341 -6.39 12.96 -18.12
N VAL A 342 -5.18 13.26 -17.67
CA VAL A 342 -4.70 14.61 -17.34
C VAL A 342 -3.33 14.88 -17.96
N PRO A 343 -3.04 16.11 -18.42
CA PRO A 343 -1.70 16.53 -18.82
C PRO A 343 -0.69 16.42 -17.65
N LYS A 344 0.58 16.33 -17.97
CA LYS A 344 1.65 16.10 -16.96
C LYS A 344 1.74 17.21 -15.91
N GLU A 345 1.42 18.45 -16.27
CA GLU A 345 1.45 19.62 -15.39
C GLU A 345 0.34 19.58 -14.33
N ASP A 346 -0.73 18.86 -14.60
CA ASP A 346 -1.95 18.89 -13.80
C ASP A 346 -2.04 17.73 -12.77
N ILE A 347 -1.12 16.78 -12.80
CA ILE A 347 -1.24 15.55 -12.00
C ILE A 347 -1.35 15.81 -10.49
N LEU A 348 -0.58 16.77 -9.96
CA LEU A 348 -0.61 17.09 -8.53
C LEU A 348 -1.96 17.68 -8.11
N TYR A 349 -2.53 18.54 -8.94
CA TYR A 349 -3.85 19.14 -8.72
C TYR A 349 -4.98 18.11 -8.81
N ALA A 350 -4.94 17.23 -9.80
CA ALA A 350 -5.91 16.17 -9.97
C ALA A 350 -5.88 15.16 -8.79
N VAL A 351 -4.69 14.73 -8.36
CA VAL A 351 -4.53 13.86 -7.19
C VAL A 351 -5.02 14.55 -5.93
N LYS A 352 -4.69 15.81 -5.71
CA LYS A 352 -5.17 16.61 -4.59
C LYS A 352 -6.70 16.68 -4.58
N ALA A 353 -7.34 16.96 -5.71
CA ALA A 353 -8.80 17.03 -5.85
C ALA A 353 -9.49 15.70 -5.48
N ILE A 354 -8.92 14.54 -5.90
CA ILE A 354 -9.43 13.22 -5.53
C ILE A 354 -9.31 12.99 -4.03
N VAL A 355 -8.19 13.35 -3.42
CA VAL A 355 -7.96 13.23 -1.96
C VAL A 355 -8.94 14.10 -1.19
N VAL A 356 -9.16 15.35 -1.62
CA VAL A 356 -10.11 16.29 -1.03
C VAL A 356 -11.55 15.76 -1.16
N THR A 357 -11.93 15.23 -2.31
CA THR A 357 -13.25 14.60 -2.49
C THR A 357 -13.48 13.49 -1.47
N GLN A 358 -12.49 12.63 -1.22
CA GLN A 358 -12.57 11.60 -0.17
C GLN A 358 -12.59 12.20 1.24
N ARG A 359 -11.83 13.27 1.49
CA ARG A 359 -11.78 13.97 2.78
C ARG A 359 -13.16 14.50 3.17
N GLU A 360 -13.82 15.18 2.24
CA GLU A 360 -15.11 15.84 2.47
C GLU A 360 -16.30 14.87 2.48
N ASN A 361 -16.28 13.87 1.60
CA ASN A 361 -17.47 13.06 1.34
C ASN A 361 -17.33 11.60 1.83
N GLY A 362 -16.16 11.19 2.30
CA GLY A 362 -15.94 9.85 2.82
C GLY A 362 -16.63 9.64 4.17
N ARG A 363 -17.25 8.47 4.37
CA ARG A 363 -17.96 8.15 5.64
C ARG A 363 -17.01 8.20 6.83
N ARG A 364 -17.45 8.87 7.91
CA ARG A 364 -16.73 9.03 9.19
C ARG A 364 -17.47 8.42 10.39
N ASP A 365 -18.69 7.96 10.19
CA ASP A 365 -19.53 7.31 11.19
C ASP A 365 -19.16 5.85 11.42
N ASP A 366 -18.89 5.09 10.34
CA ASP A 366 -18.49 3.69 10.40
C ASP A 366 -17.21 3.42 9.60
N ARG A 367 -16.14 3.14 10.33
CA ARG A 367 -14.79 2.88 9.75
C ARG A 367 -14.73 1.66 8.82
N LYS A 368 -15.71 0.77 8.84
CA LYS A 368 -15.77 -0.39 7.94
C LYS A 368 -16.01 0.05 6.50
N TYR A 369 -16.72 1.17 6.31
CA TYR A 369 -17.12 1.72 5.01
C TYR A 369 -16.43 3.06 4.67
N SER A 370 -15.38 3.45 5.37
CA SER A 370 -14.72 4.77 5.23
C SER A 370 -13.67 4.84 4.12
N ARG A 371 -13.42 3.76 3.36
CA ARG A 371 -12.49 3.77 2.22
C ARG A 371 -13.13 4.37 0.97
N LEU A 372 -12.30 4.99 0.10
CA LEU A 372 -12.72 5.58 -1.18
C LEU A 372 -13.60 4.65 -2.03
N LYS A 373 -13.27 3.36 -2.09
CA LYS A 373 -14.04 2.38 -2.85
C LYS A 373 -15.54 2.33 -2.48
N TYR A 374 -15.87 2.59 -1.22
CA TYR A 374 -17.28 2.61 -0.78
C TYR A 374 -17.97 3.90 -1.16
N LEU A 375 -17.27 5.03 -1.16
CA LEU A 375 -17.80 6.30 -1.66
C LEU A 375 -18.15 6.16 -3.16
N ILE A 376 -17.21 5.65 -3.96
CA ILE A 376 -17.45 5.45 -5.40
C ILE A 376 -18.54 4.39 -5.64
N SER A 377 -18.57 3.31 -4.87
CA SER A 377 -19.62 2.29 -4.98
C SER A 377 -21.01 2.84 -4.68
N SER A 378 -21.14 3.80 -3.76
CA SER A 378 -22.42 4.42 -3.41
C SER A 378 -22.86 5.51 -4.39
N TRP A 379 -21.92 6.24 -4.97
CA TRP A 379 -22.20 7.37 -5.84
C TRP A 379 -22.26 7.01 -7.33
N GLY A 380 -21.54 5.96 -7.73
CA GLY A 380 -21.17 5.71 -9.11
C GLY A 380 -19.98 6.58 -9.55
N ILE A 381 -19.29 6.13 -10.62
CA ILE A 381 -18.07 6.78 -11.11
C ILE A 381 -18.34 8.18 -11.68
N GLU A 382 -19.44 8.37 -12.40
CA GLU A 382 -19.78 9.66 -13.05
C GLU A 382 -20.04 10.77 -12.03
N LYS A 383 -20.82 10.48 -10.97
CA LYS A 383 -21.03 11.45 -9.89
C LYS A 383 -19.71 11.76 -9.17
N PHE A 384 -18.90 10.73 -8.90
CA PHE A 384 -17.61 10.93 -8.26
C PHE A 384 -16.70 11.82 -9.12
N ARG A 385 -16.60 11.53 -10.42
CA ARG A 385 -15.86 12.33 -11.41
C ARG A 385 -16.31 13.79 -11.41
N SER A 386 -17.61 14.03 -11.48
CA SER A 386 -18.17 15.39 -11.50
C SER A 386 -17.78 16.20 -10.26
N VAL A 387 -17.75 15.60 -9.08
CA VAL A 387 -17.34 16.26 -7.83
C VAL A 387 -15.82 16.50 -7.80
N VAL A 388 -15.02 15.53 -8.26
CA VAL A 388 -13.57 15.72 -8.38
C VAL A 388 -13.24 16.87 -9.31
N GLU A 389 -13.92 16.99 -10.46
CA GLU A 389 -13.73 18.06 -11.43
C GLU A 389 -14.03 19.46 -10.86
N GLN A 390 -14.94 19.58 -9.88
CA GLN A 390 -15.20 20.85 -9.17
C GLN A 390 -13.98 21.29 -8.34
N TYR A 391 -13.34 20.35 -7.62
CA TYR A 391 -12.12 20.62 -6.85
C TYR A 391 -10.88 20.74 -7.72
N TYR A 392 -10.85 20.07 -8.87
CA TYR A 392 -9.76 20.15 -9.83
C TYR A 392 -9.81 21.43 -10.66
N GLY A 393 -11.01 21.98 -10.90
CA GLY A 393 -11.24 23.19 -11.69
C GLY A 393 -11.20 22.96 -13.20
N LYS A 394 -10.98 21.73 -13.65
CA LYS A 394 -10.94 21.34 -15.07
C LYS A 394 -11.70 20.03 -15.27
N LYS A 395 -12.00 19.71 -16.54
CA LYS A 395 -12.56 18.40 -16.92
C LYS A 395 -11.43 17.41 -17.17
N PHE A 396 -11.67 16.15 -16.81
CA PHE A 396 -10.80 15.07 -17.26
C PHE A 396 -10.98 14.86 -18.77
N GLU A 397 -9.88 14.73 -19.47
CA GLU A 397 -9.90 14.31 -20.87
C GLU A 397 -10.29 12.82 -21.00
N PRO A 398 -10.68 12.36 -22.20
CA PRO A 398 -10.91 10.94 -22.45
C PRO A 398 -9.69 10.10 -22.12
N PHE A 399 -9.94 8.95 -21.51
CA PHE A 399 -8.90 7.98 -21.17
C PHE A 399 -8.16 7.54 -22.44
N ARG A 400 -6.82 7.50 -22.38
CA ARG A 400 -5.96 7.08 -23.50
C ARG A 400 -5.82 5.55 -23.51
N ALA A 401 -5.82 4.95 -24.70
CA ALA A 401 -5.59 3.51 -24.83
C ALA A 401 -4.24 3.10 -24.20
N LEU A 402 -4.22 1.95 -23.54
CA LEU A 402 -3.02 1.38 -22.95
C LEU A 402 -2.76 -0.01 -23.56
N PRO A 403 -1.48 -0.42 -23.69
CA PRO A 403 -1.17 -1.81 -24.02
C PRO A 403 -1.56 -2.75 -22.85
N GLU A 404 -1.51 -4.05 -23.12
CA GLU A 404 -1.76 -5.06 -22.08
C GLU A 404 -0.76 -4.98 -20.93
N TRP A 405 -1.23 -5.36 -19.75
CA TRP A 405 -0.42 -5.39 -18.56
C TRP A 405 0.50 -6.60 -18.51
N GLU A 406 1.71 -6.41 -18.03
CA GLU A 406 2.68 -7.48 -17.78
C GLU A 406 3.10 -7.45 -16.30
N PHE A 407 3.26 -8.63 -15.72
CA PHE A 407 3.90 -8.77 -14.41
C PHE A 407 5.41 -8.80 -14.58
N LYS A 408 6.12 -7.81 -13.98
CA LYS A 408 7.59 -7.73 -14.03
C LYS A 408 8.19 -7.93 -12.64
N SER A 409 9.02 -8.96 -12.49
CA SER A 409 9.69 -9.26 -11.22
C SER A 409 11.03 -8.55 -11.05
N TYR A 410 11.72 -8.24 -12.15
CA TYR A 410 13.07 -7.67 -12.18
C TYR A 410 14.11 -8.47 -11.36
N LEU A 411 13.92 -9.77 -11.23
CA LEU A 411 14.90 -10.64 -10.55
C LEU A 411 16.07 -10.96 -11.47
N GLY A 412 17.27 -11.12 -10.87
CA GLY A 412 18.49 -11.37 -11.59
C GLY A 412 19.21 -10.09 -12.06
N TRP A 413 20.18 -10.25 -12.97
CA TRP A 413 20.98 -9.17 -13.51
C TRP A 413 20.29 -8.47 -14.67
N HIS A 414 20.26 -7.14 -14.63
CA HIS A 414 19.72 -6.28 -15.67
C HIS A 414 20.62 -5.06 -15.87
N GLU A 415 20.54 -4.45 -17.05
CA GLU A 415 21.16 -3.16 -17.36
C GLU A 415 20.24 -2.01 -16.93
N GLN A 416 20.81 -0.95 -16.36
CA GLN A 416 20.04 0.26 -16.00
C GLN A 416 19.79 1.16 -17.22
N GLY A 417 20.67 1.10 -18.24
CA GLY A 417 20.66 1.97 -19.42
C GLY A 417 21.56 3.21 -19.30
N ASP A 418 22.29 3.35 -18.18
CA ASP A 418 23.28 4.40 -17.91
C ASP A 418 24.73 3.84 -17.78
N GLY A 419 24.96 2.64 -18.30
CA GLY A 419 26.24 1.92 -18.20
C GLY A 419 26.44 1.16 -16.89
N LYS A 420 25.48 1.21 -15.98
CA LYS A 420 25.47 0.43 -14.74
C LYS A 420 24.50 -0.74 -14.83
N LEU A 421 24.59 -1.62 -13.86
CA LEU A 421 23.75 -2.80 -13.71
C LEU A 421 22.96 -2.70 -12.41
N PHE A 422 21.88 -3.47 -12.34
CA PHE A 422 21.21 -3.77 -11.08
C PHE A 422 20.98 -5.28 -10.94
N TYR A 423 20.84 -5.73 -9.70
CA TYR A 423 20.54 -7.12 -9.38
C TYR A 423 19.31 -7.23 -8.50
N GLY A 424 18.26 -7.88 -9.00
CA GLY A 424 17.09 -8.24 -8.22
C GLY A 424 17.30 -9.55 -7.48
N LEU A 425 17.21 -9.50 -6.14
CA LEU A 425 17.32 -10.67 -5.27
C LEU A 425 15.93 -11.06 -4.77
N HIS A 426 15.58 -12.35 -4.94
CA HIS A 426 14.38 -12.92 -4.36
C HIS A 426 14.51 -13.01 -2.83
N VAL A 427 13.47 -12.60 -2.12
CA VAL A 427 13.40 -12.65 -0.67
C VAL A 427 12.10 -13.34 -0.27
N ASP A 428 12.20 -14.54 0.29
CA ASP A 428 11.03 -15.33 0.71
C ASP A 428 10.12 -14.50 1.62
N ASN A 429 8.92 -14.20 1.10
CA ASN A 429 7.91 -13.42 1.80
C ASN A 429 8.39 -12.06 2.34
N GLY A 430 9.51 -11.54 1.84
CA GLY A 430 10.09 -10.28 2.27
C GLY A 430 10.84 -10.33 3.61
N ARG A 431 11.14 -11.50 4.17
CA ARG A 431 11.87 -11.63 5.43
C ARG A 431 13.38 -11.73 5.19
N ILE A 432 14.11 -10.69 5.60
CA ILE A 432 15.58 -10.66 5.58
C ILE A 432 16.08 -11.01 6.97
N GLY A 433 16.75 -12.15 7.10
CA GLY A 433 17.31 -12.65 8.35
C GLY A 433 18.46 -13.64 8.11
N GLY A 434 19.09 -14.11 9.17
CA GLY A 434 20.12 -15.13 9.13
C GLY A 434 21.27 -14.80 8.15
N ASN A 435 21.61 -15.74 7.30
CA ASN A 435 22.72 -15.63 6.36
C ASN A 435 22.47 -14.56 5.28
N MET A 436 21.21 -14.44 4.80
CA MET A 436 20.85 -13.40 3.82
C MET A 436 21.10 -11.99 4.36
N LYS A 437 20.73 -11.73 5.63
CA LYS A 437 20.93 -10.43 6.28
C LYS A 437 22.42 -10.06 6.33
N LYS A 438 23.26 -10.99 6.77
CA LYS A 438 24.73 -10.81 6.85
C LYS A 438 25.34 -10.54 5.49
N THR A 439 24.97 -11.33 4.49
CA THR A 439 25.53 -11.23 3.13
C THR A 439 25.08 -9.95 2.42
N LEU A 440 23.81 -9.56 2.56
CA LEU A 440 23.34 -8.28 2.01
C LEU A 440 24.07 -7.11 2.64
N ARG A 441 24.28 -7.12 3.97
CA ARG A 441 25.05 -6.10 4.66
C ARG A 441 26.47 -6.01 4.08
N GLU A 442 27.18 -7.14 3.98
CA GLU A 442 28.53 -7.20 3.44
C GLU A 442 28.62 -6.60 2.02
N VAL A 443 27.70 -7.00 1.13
CA VAL A 443 27.69 -6.53 -0.26
C VAL A 443 27.35 -5.03 -0.32
N ILE A 444 26.35 -4.58 0.41
CA ILE A 444 25.92 -3.17 0.41
C ILE A 444 27.03 -2.27 0.96
N GLU A 445 27.64 -2.65 2.06
CA GLU A 445 28.71 -1.90 2.72
C GLU A 445 29.98 -1.85 1.86
N LYS A 446 30.43 -3.01 1.37
CA LYS A 446 31.66 -3.13 0.57
C LYS A 446 31.62 -2.35 -0.74
N TYR A 447 30.48 -2.34 -1.43
CA TYR A 447 30.34 -1.70 -2.75
C TYR A 447 29.59 -0.38 -2.68
N ASN A 448 29.19 0.08 -1.49
CA ASN A 448 28.43 1.31 -1.26
C ASN A 448 27.15 1.39 -2.12
N LEU A 449 26.37 0.29 -2.17
CA LEU A 449 25.22 0.17 -3.04
C LEU A 449 23.96 0.72 -2.40
N ASN A 450 23.21 1.54 -3.13
CA ASN A 450 21.82 1.82 -2.80
C ASN A 450 20.94 0.62 -3.13
N VAL A 451 19.76 0.59 -2.52
CA VAL A 451 18.80 -0.50 -2.77
C VAL A 451 17.41 0.01 -3.10
N ARG A 452 16.62 -0.83 -3.71
CA ARG A 452 15.19 -0.60 -3.95
C ARG A 452 14.38 -1.76 -3.37
N ILE A 453 13.29 -1.44 -2.67
CA ILE A 453 12.31 -2.43 -2.21
C ILE A 453 11.24 -2.58 -3.28
N THR A 454 10.93 -3.80 -3.69
CA THR A 454 9.91 -4.05 -4.71
C THR A 454 8.51 -4.21 -4.10
N PRO A 455 7.42 -3.95 -4.85
CA PRO A 455 6.06 -4.22 -4.41
C PRO A 455 5.78 -5.72 -4.17
N ASN A 456 6.65 -6.58 -4.67
CA ASN A 456 6.57 -8.05 -4.53
C ASN A 456 7.48 -8.58 -3.42
N GLN A 457 7.84 -7.72 -2.45
CA GLN A 457 8.60 -8.06 -1.25
C GLN A 457 10.03 -8.53 -1.52
N ASN A 458 10.60 -8.16 -2.66
CA ASN A 458 12.00 -8.43 -3.04
C ASN A 458 12.87 -7.19 -2.87
N ILE A 459 14.18 -7.32 -3.06
CA ILE A 459 15.15 -6.22 -2.99
C ILE A 459 16.00 -6.16 -4.26
N ILE A 460 16.30 -4.96 -4.71
CA ILE A 460 17.18 -4.70 -5.85
C ILE A 460 18.42 -3.96 -5.36
N LEU A 461 19.60 -4.46 -5.68
CA LEU A 461 20.88 -3.75 -5.54
C LEU A 461 21.07 -2.89 -6.78
N THR A 462 21.26 -1.58 -6.61
CA THR A 462 21.33 -0.62 -7.72
C THR A 462 22.73 -0.09 -7.95
N ASP A 463 22.95 0.55 -9.08
CA ASP A 463 24.18 1.29 -9.42
C ASP A 463 25.45 0.41 -9.44
N VAL A 464 25.31 -0.86 -9.78
CA VAL A 464 26.41 -1.83 -9.80
C VAL A 464 27.28 -1.62 -11.03
N ARG A 465 28.57 -1.39 -10.82
CA ARG A 465 29.55 -1.34 -11.92
C ARG A 465 29.75 -2.74 -12.53
N ALA A 466 29.94 -2.82 -13.83
CA ALA A 466 30.12 -4.09 -14.55
C ALA A 466 31.21 -4.98 -13.93
N ALA A 467 32.33 -4.39 -13.48
CA ALA A 467 33.41 -5.10 -12.80
C ALA A 467 33.01 -5.78 -11.48
N TRP A 468 31.96 -5.31 -10.82
CA TRP A 468 31.47 -5.85 -9.55
C TRP A 468 30.49 -7.02 -9.71
N LYS A 469 29.98 -7.24 -10.92
CA LYS A 469 28.97 -8.30 -11.20
C LYS A 469 29.44 -9.67 -10.74
N ARG A 470 30.67 -10.10 -11.17
CA ARG A 470 31.20 -11.42 -10.82
C ARG A 470 31.48 -11.57 -9.32
N PRO A 471 32.19 -10.66 -8.64
CA PRO A 471 32.39 -10.74 -7.20
C PRO A 471 31.07 -10.79 -6.40
N ILE A 472 30.11 -9.92 -6.69
CA ILE A 472 28.82 -9.91 -6.01
C ILE A 472 28.09 -11.25 -6.22
N THR A 473 28.03 -11.75 -7.46
CA THR A 473 27.41 -13.04 -7.76
C THR A 473 28.07 -14.17 -6.97
N THR A 474 29.39 -14.18 -6.84
CA THR A 474 30.15 -15.19 -6.08
C THR A 474 29.82 -15.12 -4.60
N THR A 475 29.82 -13.91 -4.00
CA THR A 475 29.48 -13.71 -2.57
C THR A 475 28.06 -14.18 -2.27
N LEU A 476 27.08 -13.83 -3.09
CA LEU A 476 25.69 -14.26 -2.93
C LEU A 476 25.54 -15.79 -3.06
N ALA A 477 26.22 -16.39 -4.05
CA ALA A 477 26.17 -17.85 -4.27
C ALA A 477 26.82 -18.62 -3.12
N GLN A 478 27.95 -18.17 -2.58
CA GLN A 478 28.63 -18.78 -1.43
C GLN A 478 27.78 -18.73 -0.16
N ALA A 479 26.94 -17.74 -0.03
CA ALA A 479 25.97 -17.63 1.05
C ALA A 479 24.69 -18.47 0.84
N GLY A 480 24.59 -19.21 -0.26
CA GLY A 480 23.41 -20.02 -0.60
C GLY A 480 22.24 -19.18 -1.12
N LEU A 481 22.46 -17.94 -1.51
CA LEU A 481 21.44 -17.08 -2.10
C LEU A 481 21.34 -17.40 -3.59
N LEU A 482 20.33 -18.18 -3.93
CA LEU A 482 20.14 -18.72 -5.28
C LEU A 482 19.85 -17.60 -6.29
N GLN A 483 20.44 -17.74 -7.48
CA GLN A 483 20.00 -16.96 -8.63
C GLN A 483 18.55 -17.32 -8.98
N PRO A 484 17.75 -16.37 -9.52
CA PRO A 484 16.33 -16.58 -9.79
C PRO A 484 16.00 -17.85 -10.58
N ARG A 485 16.87 -18.24 -11.51
CA ARG A 485 16.72 -19.47 -12.31
C ARG A 485 16.76 -20.77 -11.51
N PHE A 486 17.23 -20.74 -10.26
CA PHE A 486 17.28 -21.89 -9.36
C PHE A 486 16.23 -21.81 -8.24
N VAL A 487 15.46 -20.72 -8.19
CA VAL A 487 14.31 -20.59 -7.28
C VAL A 487 13.11 -21.26 -7.93
N ASP A 488 12.33 -22.02 -7.16
CA ASP A 488 11.08 -22.61 -7.66
C ASP A 488 10.17 -21.48 -8.18
N PRO A 489 9.67 -21.58 -9.42
CA PRO A 489 8.75 -20.59 -9.99
C PRO A 489 7.53 -20.27 -9.10
N LEU A 490 7.01 -21.24 -8.36
CA LEU A 490 5.95 -21.01 -7.37
C LEU A 490 6.37 -20.04 -6.27
N ASN A 491 7.63 -20.07 -5.83
CA ASN A 491 8.14 -19.19 -4.78
C ASN A 491 8.35 -17.77 -5.29
N ILE A 492 8.76 -17.61 -6.56
CA ILE A 492 9.05 -16.30 -7.16
C ILE A 492 7.82 -15.38 -7.10
N THR A 493 6.64 -15.90 -7.36
CA THR A 493 5.38 -15.14 -7.42
C THR A 493 4.59 -15.16 -6.11
N ALA A 494 5.03 -15.98 -5.14
CA ALA A 494 4.36 -16.13 -3.86
C ALA A 494 4.52 -14.91 -2.96
N MET A 495 3.46 -14.53 -2.27
CA MET A 495 3.49 -13.45 -1.28
C MET A 495 2.69 -13.78 -0.04
N ALA A 496 3.22 -13.42 1.13
CA ALA A 496 2.52 -13.55 2.40
C ALA A 496 2.54 -12.26 3.22
N CYS A 497 1.56 -12.06 4.09
CA CYS A 497 1.64 -11.06 5.15
C CYS A 497 2.32 -11.64 6.41
N PRO A 498 2.79 -10.82 7.37
CA PRO A 498 3.42 -11.32 8.60
C PRO A 498 2.53 -12.26 9.42
N ALA A 499 1.24 -11.97 9.53
CA ALA A 499 0.25 -12.72 10.32
C ALA A 499 0.71 -13.04 11.75
N PHE A 500 0.48 -14.26 12.26
CA PHE A 500 0.97 -14.67 13.56
C PHE A 500 2.50 -14.77 13.57
N PRO A 501 3.13 -14.56 14.75
CA PRO A 501 2.56 -14.08 16.01
C PRO A 501 2.45 -12.53 16.08
N LEU A 502 2.99 -11.80 15.11
CA LEU A 502 3.32 -10.38 15.17
C LEU A 502 2.13 -9.44 14.90
N CYS A 503 1.13 -9.89 14.13
CA CYS A 503 0.04 -9.01 13.73
C CYS A 503 -1.19 -9.19 14.65
N PRO A 504 -1.62 -8.13 15.37
CA PRO A 504 -2.78 -8.22 16.28
C PRO A 504 -4.11 -8.46 15.55
N LEU A 505 -4.16 -8.24 14.23
CA LEU A 505 -5.35 -8.46 13.40
C LEU A 505 -5.38 -9.84 12.73
N ALA A 506 -4.34 -10.64 12.88
CA ALA A 506 -4.29 -11.98 12.30
C ALA A 506 -5.31 -12.92 12.96
N ILE A 507 -5.91 -13.76 12.13
CA ILE A 507 -6.86 -14.81 12.54
C ILE A 507 -6.18 -16.17 12.42
N THR A 508 -5.24 -16.29 11.48
CA THR A 508 -4.44 -17.50 11.24
C THR A 508 -3.05 -17.14 10.73
N GLU A 509 -2.24 -18.15 10.39
CA GLU A 509 -0.91 -18.01 9.80
C GLU A 509 -0.92 -17.41 8.39
N ALA A 510 0.23 -16.93 7.95
CA ALA A 510 0.49 -16.64 6.55
C ALA A 510 1.98 -16.86 6.23
N GLU A 511 2.88 -15.96 6.67
CA GLU A 511 4.31 -16.02 6.36
C GLU A 511 4.96 -17.35 6.73
N ARG A 512 4.68 -17.87 7.93
CA ARG A 512 5.24 -19.15 8.39
C ARG A 512 4.57 -20.37 7.76
N GLY A 513 3.33 -20.23 7.29
CA GLY A 513 2.56 -21.32 6.70
C GLY A 513 2.79 -21.53 5.21
N ILE A 514 3.15 -20.47 4.46
CA ILE A 514 3.21 -20.52 3.00
C ILE A 514 4.26 -21.51 2.46
N PRO A 515 5.45 -21.73 3.05
CA PRO A 515 6.41 -22.68 2.52
C PRO A 515 5.84 -24.11 2.42
N ASN A 516 5.12 -24.55 3.44
CA ASN A 516 4.47 -25.86 3.44
C ASN A 516 3.32 -25.93 2.41
N ILE A 517 2.62 -24.84 2.20
CA ILE A 517 1.53 -24.76 1.20
C ILE A 517 2.11 -24.86 -0.21
N LEU A 518 3.18 -24.13 -0.53
CA LEU A 518 3.85 -24.17 -1.84
C LEU A 518 4.40 -25.58 -2.13
N LYS A 519 5.01 -26.24 -1.14
CA LYS A 519 5.44 -27.62 -1.30
C LYS A 519 4.27 -28.54 -1.67
N ARG A 520 3.15 -28.44 -0.97
CA ARG A 520 1.96 -29.24 -1.27
C ARG A 520 1.38 -28.94 -2.65
N ILE A 521 1.43 -27.69 -3.11
CA ILE A 521 1.03 -27.32 -4.46
C ILE A 521 1.97 -27.97 -5.47
N ARG A 522 3.28 -27.97 -5.23
CA ARG A 522 4.27 -28.64 -6.08
C ARG A 522 4.02 -30.14 -6.16
N ASP A 523 3.75 -30.79 -5.03
CA ASP A 523 3.39 -32.22 -4.98
C ASP A 523 2.12 -32.54 -5.80
N VAL A 524 1.18 -31.58 -5.89
CA VAL A 524 -0.02 -31.73 -6.75
C VAL A 524 0.34 -31.55 -8.22
N PHE A 525 1.19 -30.56 -8.57
CA PHE A 525 1.67 -30.35 -9.94
C PHE A 525 2.33 -31.62 -10.50
N ASP A 526 3.20 -32.25 -9.70
CA ASP A 526 3.87 -33.49 -10.09
C ASP A 526 2.86 -34.63 -10.32
N LYS A 527 1.83 -34.76 -9.48
CA LYS A 527 0.77 -35.79 -9.62
C LYS A 527 -0.09 -35.62 -10.86
N VAL A 528 -0.33 -34.38 -11.31
CA VAL A 528 -1.14 -34.09 -12.49
C VAL A 528 -0.29 -33.93 -13.76
N GLY A 529 1.03 -34.12 -13.68
CA GLY A 529 1.97 -34.11 -14.80
C GLY A 529 2.32 -32.72 -15.33
N LEU A 530 2.18 -31.68 -14.50
CA LEU A 530 2.63 -30.33 -14.84
C LEU A 530 4.16 -30.24 -14.75
N LYS A 531 4.77 -29.46 -15.64
CA LYS A 531 6.23 -29.27 -15.66
C LYS A 531 6.70 -28.44 -14.46
N TYR A 532 7.93 -28.66 -14.04
CA TYR A 532 8.55 -27.86 -12.96
C TYR A 532 8.58 -26.34 -13.27
N SER A 533 8.70 -25.98 -14.55
CA SER A 533 8.68 -24.59 -15.02
C SER A 533 7.31 -23.91 -14.93
N GLU A 534 6.24 -24.68 -14.76
CA GLU A 534 4.89 -24.15 -14.62
C GLU A 534 4.67 -23.64 -13.21
N SER A 535 3.89 -22.57 -13.09
CA SER A 535 3.66 -21.86 -11.84
C SER A 535 2.23 -21.35 -11.79
N VAL A 536 1.80 -21.04 -10.59
CA VAL A 536 0.57 -20.32 -10.29
C VAL A 536 0.88 -19.26 -9.23
N VAL A 537 0.30 -18.08 -9.36
CA VAL A 537 0.49 -17.00 -8.40
C VAL A 537 -0.26 -17.32 -7.11
N VAL A 538 0.50 -17.57 -6.02
CA VAL A 538 -0.06 -17.91 -4.71
C VAL A 538 0.13 -16.74 -3.75
N ARG A 539 -0.95 -16.21 -3.20
CA ARG A 539 -0.89 -15.14 -2.20
C ARG A 539 -1.72 -15.49 -0.96
N ILE A 540 -1.13 -15.31 0.23
CA ILE A 540 -1.76 -15.68 1.49
C ILE A 540 -1.81 -14.51 2.48
N THR A 541 -2.94 -14.36 3.17
CA THR A 541 -3.08 -13.40 4.27
C THR A 541 -3.75 -14.04 5.48
N GLY A 542 -3.27 -13.72 6.67
CA GLY A 542 -3.83 -14.23 7.93
C GLY A 542 -5.17 -13.62 8.34
N CYS A 543 -5.74 -12.71 7.54
CA CYS A 543 -7.07 -12.11 7.75
C CYS A 543 -7.58 -11.42 6.50
N PRO A 544 -8.88 -11.04 6.40
CA PRO A 544 -9.48 -10.41 5.23
C PRO A 544 -8.99 -8.99 4.90
N ASN A 545 -8.06 -8.41 5.67
CA ASN A 545 -7.45 -7.12 5.31
C ASN A 545 -6.66 -7.14 3.99
N GLY A 546 -6.33 -8.32 3.46
CA GLY A 546 -5.75 -8.50 2.14
C GLY A 546 -4.39 -7.84 1.94
N CYS A 547 -3.50 -7.89 2.95
CA CYS A 547 -2.22 -7.16 2.92
C CYS A 547 -1.26 -7.64 1.83
N ALA A 548 -1.28 -8.93 1.47
CA ALA A 548 -0.53 -9.51 0.36
C ALA A 548 -1.35 -9.59 -0.95
N ARG A 549 -2.47 -8.87 -1.03
CA ARG A 549 -3.35 -8.81 -2.21
C ARG A 549 -3.84 -10.19 -2.71
N PRO A 550 -4.37 -11.08 -1.82
CA PRO A 550 -4.72 -12.45 -2.20
C PRO A 550 -5.82 -12.52 -3.25
N TYR A 551 -6.70 -11.51 -3.32
CA TYR A 551 -7.80 -11.43 -4.28
C TYR A 551 -7.36 -11.15 -5.73
N MET A 552 -6.07 -10.84 -5.94
CA MET A 552 -5.44 -10.68 -7.25
C MET A 552 -4.69 -11.93 -7.71
N ALA A 553 -4.55 -12.92 -6.84
CA ALA A 553 -3.79 -14.12 -7.13
C ALA A 553 -4.65 -15.15 -7.87
N GLU A 554 -4.03 -15.97 -8.72
CA GLU A 554 -4.68 -17.14 -9.31
C GLU A 554 -5.15 -18.11 -8.21
N LEU A 555 -4.35 -18.23 -7.12
CA LEU A 555 -4.73 -18.92 -5.89
C LEU A 555 -4.52 -18.01 -4.68
N GLY A 556 -5.60 -17.44 -4.19
CA GLY A 556 -5.63 -16.59 -3.00
C GLY A 556 -6.10 -17.33 -1.76
N LEU A 557 -5.35 -17.23 -0.65
CA LEU A 557 -5.71 -17.80 0.64
C LEU A 557 -5.94 -16.67 1.65
N VAL A 558 -7.16 -16.58 2.18
CA VAL A 558 -7.58 -15.49 3.08
C VAL A 558 -8.02 -16.08 4.42
N GLY A 559 -7.31 -15.74 5.50
CA GLY A 559 -7.63 -16.24 6.84
C GLY A 559 -9.05 -15.93 7.26
N ASP A 560 -9.79 -16.98 7.65
CA ASP A 560 -11.21 -16.93 8.04
C ASP A 560 -11.48 -17.47 9.45
N GLY A 561 -10.63 -18.31 9.96
CA GLY A 561 -10.69 -18.90 11.30
C GLY A 561 -9.35 -19.48 11.71
N PRO A 562 -9.20 -20.02 12.93
CA PRO A 562 -7.98 -20.72 13.34
C PRO A 562 -7.66 -21.86 12.38
N ASN A 563 -6.46 -21.81 11.79
CA ASN A 563 -5.99 -22.77 10.77
C ASN A 563 -6.93 -22.95 9.57
N SER A 564 -7.72 -21.94 9.24
CA SER A 564 -8.72 -21.96 8.19
C SER A 564 -8.59 -20.78 7.25
N TYR A 565 -8.81 -21.03 5.93
CA TYR A 565 -8.73 -20.03 4.88
C TYR A 565 -9.91 -20.13 3.92
N GLN A 566 -10.41 -18.98 3.50
CA GLN A 566 -11.22 -18.89 2.28
C GLN A 566 -10.28 -18.99 1.08
N ILE A 567 -10.66 -19.79 0.10
CA ILE A 567 -9.94 -19.95 -1.16
C ILE A 567 -10.57 -19.03 -2.20
N TRP A 568 -9.73 -18.26 -2.88
CA TRP A 568 -10.09 -17.37 -3.98
C TRP A 568 -9.33 -17.80 -5.23
N LEU A 569 -10.02 -17.99 -6.33
CA LEU A 569 -9.47 -18.50 -7.59
C LEU A 569 -9.72 -17.51 -8.72
N GLY A 570 -8.84 -17.52 -9.73
CA GLY A 570 -9.03 -16.82 -11.00
C GLY A 570 -8.68 -15.33 -10.96
N GLY A 571 -7.90 -14.87 -9.97
CA GLY A 571 -7.32 -13.53 -10.02
C GLY A 571 -6.24 -13.43 -11.10
N THR A 572 -5.98 -12.22 -11.59
CA THR A 572 -4.89 -11.90 -12.53
C THR A 572 -4.07 -10.76 -11.92
N PRO A 573 -2.78 -10.95 -11.62
CA PRO A 573 -1.90 -9.91 -11.08
C PRO A 573 -1.53 -8.83 -12.09
#